data_00ab4a01907063d0db88af484e9043be
#
_entry.id   00ab4a01907063d0db88af484e9043be
#
_cell.length_a   1.000
_cell.length_b   1.000
_cell.length_c   1.000
_cell.angle_alpha   90.00
_cell.angle_beta   90.00
_cell.angle_gamma   90.00
#
_symmetry.space_group_name_H-M   'P 1'
#
loop_
_entity.id
_entity.type
_entity.pdbx_description
1 polymer ?
#
loop_
_entity_poly.entity_id
_entity_poly.type
_entity_poly.pdbx_seq_one_letter_code
_entity_poly.pdbx_strand_id
1 'polypeptide(L)'
;MDSDCLIHAGSGIDQVTWMDVRVGDWVVTPRHGKPVEINALWYNALQVMSELAQYFEEEDPYKDLAEQVARSFVAEFWNEKKQCLYDVVDNNLKDDSIRPNQIYAVSLPYTILPEGKAKAVVTTVERELVAGPGLRSLSRDHKDYHPIYCGSLPKRDAAYHQGTAWGYLIGGFITAYTKVHHHSKESVAQARNYLKPVQEQFYDGCIGSISEIFDGDAPHHCRGCYAQAWSVGEVLRCYTEDILPFS
;
A
#
# COMPACT_ATOMS: atom_id res chain seq x y z
N MET A 1 0.36 -21.49 -2.46
CA MET A 1 -0.51 -21.29 -1.27
C MET A 1 -0.09 -22.34 -0.24
N ASP A 2 0.18 -21.89 0.97
CA ASP A 2 0.61 -22.77 2.07
C ASP A 2 -0.58 -23.41 2.81
N SER A 3 -0.31 -24.24 3.81
CA SER A 3 -1.34 -24.91 4.59
C SER A 3 -2.24 -23.98 5.40
N ASP A 4 -1.82 -22.75 5.66
CA ASP A 4 -2.60 -21.68 6.28
C ASP A 4 -3.44 -20.89 5.27
N CYS A 5 -3.47 -21.33 4.01
CA CYS A 5 -4.19 -20.72 2.89
C CYS A 5 -3.68 -19.33 2.44
N LEU A 6 -2.51 -18.90 2.94
CA LEU A 6 -1.86 -17.67 2.50
C LEU A 6 -0.95 -17.93 1.28
N ILE A 7 -0.80 -16.90 0.45
CA ILE A 7 0.09 -16.95 -0.71
C ILE A 7 1.52 -16.71 -0.25
N HIS A 8 2.41 -17.62 -0.63
CA HIS A 8 3.84 -17.59 -0.39
C HIS A 8 4.58 -17.65 -1.72
N ALA A 9 5.56 -16.79 -1.94
CA ALA A 9 6.32 -16.72 -3.19
C ALA A 9 7.71 -16.13 -3.00
N GLY A 10 8.58 -16.39 -3.98
CA GLY A 10 9.91 -15.82 -4.12
C GLY A 10 11.02 -16.60 -3.41
N SER A 11 12.19 -16.52 -4.00
CA SER A 11 13.44 -17.05 -3.46
C SER A 11 14.65 -16.39 -4.15
N GLY A 12 15.80 -16.39 -3.50
CA GLY A 12 17.05 -15.95 -4.10
C GLY A 12 16.99 -14.50 -4.61
N ILE A 13 17.02 -14.30 -5.92
CA ILE A 13 16.98 -12.98 -6.57
C ILE A 13 15.61 -12.65 -7.20
N ASP A 14 14.59 -13.45 -6.92
CA ASP A 14 13.23 -13.20 -7.43
C ASP A 14 12.69 -11.88 -6.92
N GLN A 15 11.82 -11.27 -7.74
CA GLN A 15 11.12 -10.02 -7.42
C GLN A 15 9.64 -10.24 -7.66
N VAL A 16 8.90 -10.43 -6.56
CA VAL A 16 7.54 -10.96 -6.58
C VAL A 16 6.49 -9.94 -6.20
N THR A 17 6.89 -8.68 -6.00
CA THR A 17 5.99 -7.58 -5.64
C THR A 17 6.35 -6.32 -6.43
N TRP A 18 5.56 -5.24 -6.27
CA TRP A 18 5.82 -3.95 -6.88
C TRP A 18 7.13 -3.28 -6.38
N MET A 19 7.65 -3.71 -5.22
CA MET A 19 8.96 -3.27 -4.70
C MET A 19 10.07 -4.15 -5.29
N ASP A 20 10.32 -4.03 -6.58
CA ASP A 20 11.03 -4.99 -7.42
C ASP A 20 12.45 -4.58 -7.85
N VAL A 21 13.02 -3.54 -7.26
CA VAL A 21 14.34 -3.05 -7.67
C VAL A 21 15.46 -4.02 -7.30
N ARG A 22 16.31 -4.28 -8.29
CA ARG A 22 17.51 -5.09 -8.16
C ARG A 22 18.72 -4.40 -8.82
N VAL A 23 19.84 -4.44 -8.16
CA VAL A 23 21.14 -3.93 -8.68
C VAL A 23 22.11 -5.10 -8.79
N GLY A 24 22.27 -5.65 -9.99
CA GLY A 24 23.00 -6.91 -10.19
C GLY A 24 22.28 -8.04 -9.43
N ASP A 25 23.02 -8.69 -8.51
CA ASP A 25 22.47 -9.75 -7.66
C ASP A 25 21.96 -9.25 -6.30
N TRP A 26 21.96 -7.94 -6.07
CA TRP A 26 21.43 -7.33 -4.87
C TRP A 26 19.96 -6.99 -5.05
N VAL A 27 19.07 -7.74 -4.39
CA VAL A 27 17.66 -7.41 -4.22
C VAL A 27 17.58 -6.33 -3.13
N VAL A 28 17.23 -5.10 -3.53
CA VAL A 28 17.27 -3.94 -2.63
C VAL A 28 16.21 -4.04 -1.53
N THR A 29 15.04 -4.54 -1.89
CA THR A 29 13.91 -4.71 -0.97
C THR A 29 13.40 -6.15 -1.06
N PRO A 30 14.07 -7.12 -0.43
CA PRO A 30 13.64 -8.51 -0.48
C PRO A 30 12.30 -8.67 0.23
N ARG A 31 11.33 -9.28 -0.48
CA ARG A 31 9.98 -9.51 0.02
C ARG A 31 9.51 -10.94 -0.28
N HIS A 32 10.44 -11.89 -0.13
CA HIS A 32 10.15 -13.32 -0.24
C HIS A 32 9.35 -13.78 0.97
N GLY A 33 8.50 -14.77 0.77
CA GLY A 33 7.58 -15.25 1.80
C GLY A 33 6.13 -14.86 1.48
N LYS A 34 5.41 -14.36 2.46
CA LYS A 34 4.02 -13.93 2.37
C LYS A 34 3.96 -12.40 2.44
N PRO A 35 3.92 -11.67 1.32
CA PRO A 35 3.76 -10.21 1.33
C PRO A 35 2.34 -9.82 1.74
N VAL A 36 2.22 -8.78 2.55
CA VAL A 36 0.95 -8.37 3.17
C VAL A 36 -0.10 -7.95 2.15
N GLU A 37 0.27 -7.15 1.15
CA GLU A 37 -0.66 -6.68 0.11
C GLU A 37 -1.10 -7.82 -0.82
N ILE A 38 -0.21 -8.75 -1.14
CA ILE A 38 -0.54 -9.91 -1.98
C ILE A 38 -1.61 -10.77 -1.29
N ASN A 39 -1.50 -10.96 0.02
CA ASN A 39 -2.47 -11.73 0.78
C ASN A 39 -3.79 -10.96 1.01
N ALA A 40 -3.76 -9.64 1.11
CA ALA A 40 -4.96 -8.81 1.10
C ALA A 40 -5.69 -8.89 -0.26
N LEU A 41 -4.95 -8.83 -1.37
CA LEU A 41 -5.49 -9.02 -2.74
C LEU A 41 -6.05 -10.43 -2.94
N TRP A 42 -5.37 -11.45 -2.42
CA TRP A 42 -5.85 -12.84 -2.46
C TRP A 42 -7.19 -12.99 -1.76
N TYR A 43 -7.32 -12.45 -0.56
CA TYR A 43 -8.61 -12.44 0.14
C TYR A 43 -9.72 -11.77 -0.68
N ASN A 44 -9.42 -10.59 -1.26
CA ASN A 44 -10.40 -9.89 -2.10
C ASN A 44 -10.76 -10.69 -3.36
N ALA A 45 -9.79 -11.35 -4.02
CA ALA A 45 -10.07 -12.22 -5.15
C ALA A 45 -11.04 -13.35 -4.79
N LEU A 46 -10.88 -13.97 -3.63
CA LEU A 46 -11.78 -15.02 -3.14
C LEU A 46 -13.18 -14.49 -2.86
N GLN A 47 -13.31 -13.30 -2.27
CA GLN A 47 -14.60 -12.67 -2.01
C GLN A 47 -15.33 -12.35 -3.32
N VAL A 48 -14.63 -11.78 -4.31
CA VAL A 48 -15.20 -11.51 -5.64
C VAL A 48 -15.64 -12.82 -6.32
N MET A 49 -14.83 -13.87 -6.23
CA MET A 49 -15.19 -15.18 -6.81
C MET A 49 -16.40 -15.80 -6.10
N SER A 50 -16.52 -15.64 -4.79
CA SER A 50 -17.71 -16.08 -4.05
C SER A 50 -18.98 -15.33 -4.52
N GLU A 51 -18.90 -13.99 -4.68
CA GLU A 51 -20.03 -13.21 -5.21
C GLU A 51 -20.40 -13.63 -6.64
N LEU A 52 -19.41 -13.88 -7.52
CA LEU A 52 -19.66 -14.34 -8.87
C LEU A 52 -20.30 -15.73 -8.89
N ALA A 53 -19.84 -16.67 -8.05
CA ALA A 53 -20.45 -17.99 -7.94
C ALA A 53 -21.92 -17.88 -7.53
N GLN A 54 -22.24 -17.03 -6.55
CA GLN A 54 -23.62 -16.77 -6.13
C GLN A 54 -24.45 -16.11 -7.25
N TYR A 55 -23.88 -15.14 -7.96
CA TYR A 55 -24.57 -14.44 -9.06
C TYR A 55 -24.92 -15.39 -10.22
N PHE A 56 -24.04 -16.35 -10.54
CA PHE A 56 -24.25 -17.32 -11.60
C PHE A 56 -24.92 -18.61 -11.13
N GLU A 57 -25.32 -18.70 -9.86
CA GLU A 57 -25.92 -19.89 -9.26
C GLU A 57 -25.02 -21.13 -9.35
N GLU A 58 -23.70 -20.94 -9.25
CA GLU A 58 -22.68 -21.97 -9.28
C GLU A 58 -22.28 -22.41 -7.86
N GLU A 59 -21.58 -23.54 -7.73
CA GLU A 59 -20.99 -23.97 -6.47
C GLU A 59 -19.96 -22.93 -5.96
N ASP A 60 -20.00 -22.59 -4.69
CA ASP A 60 -19.11 -21.59 -4.07
C ASP A 60 -18.10 -22.23 -3.11
N PRO A 61 -16.94 -22.70 -3.64
CA PRO A 61 -15.85 -23.18 -2.81
C PRO A 61 -14.98 -22.06 -2.22
N TYR A 62 -15.22 -20.81 -2.61
CA TYR A 62 -14.36 -19.66 -2.29
C TYR A 62 -14.67 -19.07 -0.91
N LYS A 63 -15.90 -19.14 -0.45
CA LYS A 63 -16.35 -18.55 0.80
C LYS A 63 -15.60 -19.09 2.01
N ASP A 64 -15.60 -20.40 2.18
CA ASP A 64 -14.91 -21.05 3.31
C ASP A 64 -13.38 -20.79 3.27
N LEU A 65 -12.82 -20.78 2.06
CA LEU A 65 -11.42 -20.46 1.86
C LEU A 65 -11.10 -19.00 2.24
N ALA A 66 -11.97 -18.05 1.84
CA ALA A 66 -11.81 -16.64 2.22
C ALA A 66 -11.87 -16.45 3.75
N GLU A 67 -12.77 -17.13 4.44
CA GLU A 67 -12.85 -17.08 5.91
C GLU A 67 -11.58 -17.64 6.56
N GLN A 68 -11.01 -18.70 6.00
CA GLN A 68 -9.76 -19.29 6.50
C GLN A 68 -8.59 -18.34 6.28
N VAL A 69 -8.48 -17.75 5.08
CA VAL A 69 -7.48 -16.73 4.76
C VAL A 69 -7.57 -15.54 5.72
N ALA A 70 -8.77 -15.03 6.01
CA ALA A 70 -8.95 -13.91 6.94
C ALA A 70 -8.46 -14.24 8.36
N ARG A 71 -8.77 -15.43 8.88
CA ARG A 71 -8.26 -15.87 10.18
C ARG A 71 -6.75 -15.97 10.21
N SER A 72 -6.16 -16.63 9.22
CA SER A 72 -4.71 -16.79 9.08
C SER A 72 -4.01 -15.44 8.92
N PHE A 73 -4.57 -14.55 8.10
CA PHE A 73 -4.01 -13.22 7.88
C PHE A 73 -3.89 -12.42 9.18
N VAL A 74 -4.94 -12.36 9.98
CA VAL A 74 -4.90 -11.64 11.26
C VAL A 74 -3.92 -12.28 12.24
N ALA A 75 -3.86 -13.62 12.29
CA ALA A 75 -2.96 -14.34 13.19
C ALA A 75 -1.48 -14.13 12.83
N GLU A 76 -1.15 -14.12 11.55
CA GLU A 76 0.24 -14.04 11.09
C GLU A 76 0.74 -12.60 10.97
N PHE A 77 -0.07 -11.68 10.43
CA PHE A 77 0.39 -10.34 10.08
C PHE A 77 0.22 -9.31 11.18
N TRP A 78 -0.64 -9.53 12.20
CA TRP A 78 -0.85 -8.51 13.21
C TRP A 78 0.35 -8.34 14.14
N ASN A 79 0.92 -7.13 14.17
CA ASN A 79 1.99 -6.72 15.07
C ASN A 79 1.40 -5.96 16.27
N GLU A 80 1.17 -6.67 17.37
CA GLU A 80 0.60 -6.10 18.59
C GLU A 80 1.45 -4.96 19.18
N LYS A 81 2.77 -5.04 19.05
CA LYS A 81 3.68 -4.03 19.59
C LYS A 81 3.60 -2.70 18.84
N LYS A 82 3.53 -2.75 17.50
CA LYS A 82 3.49 -1.55 16.65
C LYS A 82 2.07 -1.14 16.26
N GLN A 83 1.05 -1.93 16.61
CA GLN A 83 -0.35 -1.71 16.26
C GLN A 83 -0.56 -1.51 14.74
N CYS A 84 0.10 -2.34 13.96
CA CYS A 84 0.06 -2.35 12.50
C CYS A 84 0.33 -3.75 11.97
N LEU A 85 0.56 -3.93 10.68
CA LEU A 85 0.86 -5.22 10.09
C LEU A 85 2.36 -5.38 9.82
N TYR A 86 2.86 -6.61 9.94
CA TYR A 86 4.15 -6.99 9.37
C TYR A 86 4.08 -6.86 7.85
N ASP A 87 5.16 -6.39 7.22
CA ASP A 87 5.23 -6.21 5.77
C ASP A 87 5.33 -7.55 5.03
N VAL A 88 6.15 -8.45 5.56
CA VAL A 88 6.31 -9.82 5.04
C VAL A 88 6.40 -10.79 6.21
N VAL A 89 5.81 -11.97 6.02
CA VAL A 89 5.96 -13.11 6.93
C VAL A 89 6.56 -14.28 6.16
N ASP A 90 7.64 -14.86 6.68
CA ASP A 90 8.26 -16.07 6.14
C ASP A 90 8.62 -17.02 7.30
N ASN A 91 7.78 -18.03 7.51
CA ASN A 91 7.89 -18.94 8.64
C ASN A 91 7.95 -18.17 9.98
N ASN A 92 9.07 -18.24 10.70
CA ASN A 92 9.29 -17.54 11.96
C ASN A 92 9.88 -16.13 11.80
N LEU A 93 10.17 -15.71 10.56
CA LEU A 93 10.68 -14.37 10.27
C LEU A 93 9.52 -13.44 9.95
N LYS A 94 9.45 -12.33 10.65
CA LYS A 94 8.41 -11.31 10.48
C LYS A 94 9.09 -9.96 10.28
N ASP A 95 8.96 -9.41 9.07
CA ASP A 95 9.47 -8.06 8.76
C ASP A 95 8.55 -7.01 9.37
N ASP A 96 9.03 -6.33 10.40
CA ASP A 96 8.30 -5.32 11.13
C ASP A 96 8.53 -3.88 10.61
N SER A 97 9.08 -3.75 9.41
CA SER A 97 9.22 -2.48 8.70
C SER A 97 7.85 -1.85 8.47
N ILE A 98 7.72 -0.56 8.80
CA ILE A 98 6.49 0.18 8.49
C ILE A 98 6.56 0.62 7.02
N ARG A 99 5.77 -0.05 6.18
CA ARG A 99 5.65 0.18 4.74
C ARG A 99 4.19 0.41 4.35
N PRO A 100 3.93 1.06 3.21
CA PRO A 100 2.57 1.41 2.79
C PRO A 100 1.72 0.21 2.36
N ASN A 101 2.33 -0.93 2.08
CA ASN A 101 1.69 -2.15 1.58
C ASN A 101 0.50 -2.60 2.44
N GLN A 102 0.60 -2.43 3.75
CA GLN A 102 -0.46 -2.78 4.70
C GLN A 102 -1.78 -2.04 4.48
N ILE A 103 -1.77 -0.90 3.75
CA ILE A 103 -2.99 -0.13 3.51
C ILE A 103 -4.01 -0.91 2.68
N TYR A 104 -3.56 -1.83 1.83
CA TYR A 104 -4.42 -2.67 1.01
C TYR A 104 -5.30 -3.62 1.84
N ALA A 105 -4.90 -3.99 3.05
CA ALA A 105 -5.74 -4.76 3.97
C ALA A 105 -7.00 -3.99 4.41
N VAL A 106 -7.05 -2.68 4.18
CA VAL A 106 -8.17 -1.80 4.54
C VAL A 106 -8.83 -1.18 3.31
N SER A 107 -8.04 -0.69 2.34
CA SER A 107 -8.54 0.08 1.20
C SER A 107 -9.32 -0.75 0.19
N LEU A 108 -8.97 -2.02 0.00
CA LEU A 108 -9.65 -2.90 -0.95
C LEU A 108 -11.15 -3.06 -0.62
N PRO A 109 -12.01 -3.42 -1.60
CA PRO A 109 -13.45 -3.52 -1.39
C PRO A 109 -13.84 -4.33 -0.15
N TYR A 110 -13.22 -5.48 0.05
CA TYR A 110 -13.42 -6.33 1.23
C TYR A 110 -12.27 -6.12 2.22
N THR A 111 -12.53 -5.35 3.28
CA THR A 111 -11.56 -5.15 4.36
C THR A 111 -11.34 -6.45 5.13
N ILE A 112 -10.10 -6.95 5.14
CA ILE A 112 -9.76 -8.23 5.79
C ILE A 112 -9.59 -8.10 7.32
N LEU A 113 -9.43 -6.89 7.83
CA LEU A 113 -9.18 -6.61 9.25
C LEU A 113 -10.45 -6.26 10.02
N PRO A 114 -10.55 -6.64 11.30
CA PRO A 114 -11.54 -6.07 12.22
C PRO A 114 -11.38 -4.54 12.32
N GLU A 115 -12.49 -3.82 12.52
CA GLU A 115 -12.55 -2.35 12.49
C GLU A 115 -11.48 -1.66 13.35
N GLY A 116 -11.30 -2.10 14.59
CA GLY A 116 -10.28 -1.51 15.47
C GLY A 116 -8.86 -1.68 14.95
N LYS A 117 -8.53 -2.84 14.34
CA LYS A 117 -7.23 -3.09 13.72
C LYS A 117 -7.07 -2.29 12.42
N ALA A 118 -8.11 -2.20 11.60
CA ALA A 118 -8.12 -1.39 10.39
C ALA A 118 -7.83 0.09 10.71
N LYS A 119 -8.48 0.64 11.74
CA LYS A 119 -8.24 2.01 12.21
C LYS A 119 -6.81 2.21 12.72
N ALA A 120 -6.25 1.26 13.45
CA ALA A 120 -4.87 1.32 13.94
C ALA A 120 -3.85 1.31 12.78
N VAL A 121 -4.06 0.48 11.76
CA VAL A 121 -3.25 0.46 10.53
C VAL A 121 -3.27 1.83 9.85
N VAL A 122 -4.46 2.38 9.61
CA VAL A 122 -4.60 3.69 8.95
C VAL A 122 -3.91 4.79 9.75
N THR A 123 -4.08 4.82 11.08
CA THR A 123 -3.40 5.78 11.96
C THR A 123 -1.87 5.67 11.90
N THR A 124 -1.36 4.44 11.82
CA THR A 124 0.10 4.22 11.70
C THR A 124 0.61 4.68 10.34
N VAL A 125 -0.07 4.35 9.26
CA VAL A 125 0.30 4.80 7.90
C VAL A 125 0.23 6.32 7.79
N GLU A 126 -0.80 6.96 8.33
CA GLU A 126 -0.94 8.42 8.36
C GLU A 126 0.27 9.08 9.03
N ARG A 127 0.59 8.64 10.25
CA ARG A 127 1.66 9.21 11.06
C ARG A 127 3.05 9.01 10.45
N GLU A 128 3.33 7.82 9.94
CA GLU A 128 4.69 7.43 9.55
C GLU A 128 5.00 7.66 8.07
N LEU A 129 3.99 7.56 7.20
CA LEU A 129 4.23 7.42 5.78
C LEU A 129 3.68 8.54 4.92
N VAL A 130 2.64 9.28 5.34
CA VAL A 130 2.14 10.41 4.53
C VAL A 130 3.23 11.45 4.36
N ALA A 131 3.53 11.80 3.10
CA ALA A 131 4.64 12.68 2.75
C ALA A 131 4.35 13.43 1.44
N GLY A 132 4.08 14.73 1.54
CA GLY A 132 3.77 15.52 0.36
C GLY A 132 2.66 14.87 -0.49
N PRO A 133 2.90 14.62 -1.80
CA PRO A 133 1.87 14.10 -2.70
C PRO A 133 1.71 12.57 -2.68
N GLY A 134 2.29 11.85 -1.72
CA GLY A 134 2.24 10.40 -1.69
C GLY A 134 2.50 9.76 -0.32
N LEU A 135 2.77 8.46 -0.33
CA LEU A 135 3.21 7.72 0.85
C LEU A 135 4.67 7.30 0.70
N ARG A 136 5.46 7.48 1.76
CA ARG A 136 6.82 6.91 1.84
C ARG A 136 6.76 5.40 1.70
N SER A 137 7.70 4.85 0.97
CA SER A 137 7.87 3.40 0.83
C SER A 137 8.46 2.72 2.07
N LEU A 138 9.01 3.51 3.00
CA LEU A 138 9.57 3.07 4.28
C LEU A 138 9.51 4.20 5.30
N SER A 139 9.26 3.88 6.58
CA SER A 139 9.26 4.86 7.67
C SER A 139 10.62 5.48 7.92
N ARG A 140 10.63 6.72 8.42
CA ARG A 140 11.85 7.53 8.60
C ARG A 140 12.84 6.97 9.61
N ASP A 141 12.35 6.29 10.61
CA ASP A 141 13.15 5.73 11.72
C ASP A 141 13.78 4.37 11.40
N HIS A 142 13.49 3.83 10.20
CA HIS A 142 14.11 2.58 9.76
C HIS A 142 15.58 2.80 9.37
N LYS A 143 16.46 1.87 9.75
CA LYS A 143 17.92 1.94 9.48
C LYS A 143 18.28 2.09 8.00
N ASP A 144 17.45 1.55 7.10
CA ASP A 144 17.66 1.56 5.65
C ASP A 144 16.87 2.71 4.96
N TYR A 145 16.44 3.71 5.71
CA TYR A 145 15.70 4.85 5.15
C TYR A 145 16.58 5.72 4.25
N HIS A 146 16.22 5.83 2.97
CA HIS A 146 16.89 6.60 1.93
C HIS A 146 15.86 7.46 1.19
N PRO A 147 15.57 8.69 1.67
CA PRO A 147 14.46 9.49 1.14
C PRO A 147 14.71 10.17 -0.19
N ILE A 148 15.98 10.31 -0.60
CA ILE A 148 16.36 11.13 -1.76
C ILE A 148 16.74 10.24 -2.95
N TYR A 149 15.96 10.36 -4.03
CA TYR A 149 16.22 9.62 -5.27
C TYR A 149 17.13 10.40 -6.20
N CYS A 150 18.46 10.30 -6.00
CA CYS A 150 19.45 11.02 -6.81
C CYS A 150 20.78 10.28 -6.92
N GLY A 151 21.63 10.73 -7.83
CA GLY A 151 22.99 10.23 -8.05
C GLY A 151 23.08 9.14 -9.13
N SER A 152 24.07 8.23 -8.99
CA SER A 152 24.25 7.11 -9.92
C SER A 152 23.11 6.10 -9.83
N LEU A 153 22.94 5.25 -10.87
CA LEU A 153 21.88 4.24 -10.91
C LEU A 153 21.81 3.40 -9.63
N PRO A 154 22.91 2.79 -9.12
CA PRO A 154 22.82 2.01 -7.88
C PRO A 154 22.36 2.82 -6.66
N LYS A 155 22.73 4.11 -6.59
CA LYS A 155 22.29 4.99 -5.48
C LYS A 155 20.80 5.32 -5.56
N ARG A 156 20.30 5.59 -6.77
CA ARG A 156 18.87 5.84 -7.00
C ARG A 156 18.05 4.59 -6.71
N ASP A 157 18.49 3.46 -7.23
CA ASP A 157 17.80 2.19 -7.05
C ASP A 157 17.78 1.77 -5.58
N ALA A 158 18.83 2.05 -4.80
CA ALA A 158 18.87 1.86 -3.36
C ALA A 158 17.81 2.68 -2.60
N ALA A 159 17.36 3.82 -3.16
CA ALA A 159 16.34 4.67 -2.55
C ALA A 159 14.92 4.37 -3.01
N TYR A 160 14.75 3.71 -4.16
CA TYR A 160 13.49 3.64 -4.91
C TYR A 160 12.31 3.09 -4.09
N HIS A 161 12.56 2.06 -3.26
CA HIS A 161 11.55 1.50 -2.35
C HIS A 161 12.00 1.57 -0.88
N GLN A 162 12.93 2.47 -0.56
CA GLN A 162 13.52 2.59 0.78
C GLN A 162 13.35 4.00 1.37
N GLY A 163 12.27 4.69 1.03
CA GLY A 163 11.99 5.99 1.64
C GLY A 163 11.40 7.03 0.70
N THR A 164 11.52 6.90 -0.62
CA THR A 164 10.81 7.75 -1.58
C THR A 164 9.32 7.68 -1.38
N ALA A 165 8.61 8.79 -1.62
CA ALA A 165 7.16 8.85 -1.58
C ALA A 165 6.56 8.52 -2.96
N TRP A 166 5.57 7.64 -2.98
CA TRP A 166 4.90 7.16 -4.19
C TRP A 166 3.52 7.77 -4.34
N GLY A 167 3.32 8.45 -5.49
CA GLY A 167 2.09 9.22 -5.74
C GLY A 167 0.83 8.36 -5.80
N TYR A 168 0.88 7.17 -6.41
CA TYR A 168 -0.30 6.30 -6.56
C TYR A 168 -0.86 5.80 -5.22
N LEU A 169 -0.02 5.65 -4.21
CA LEU A 169 -0.43 5.11 -2.91
C LEU A 169 -1.37 6.04 -2.13
N ILE A 170 -1.38 7.34 -2.47
CA ILE A 170 -2.28 8.29 -1.81
C ILE A 170 -3.75 7.95 -2.03
N GLY A 171 -4.10 7.37 -3.19
CA GLY A 171 -5.46 6.93 -3.49
C GLY A 171 -5.93 5.83 -2.53
N GLY A 172 -5.15 4.76 -2.40
CA GLY A 172 -5.45 3.69 -1.45
C GLY A 172 -5.51 4.16 0.01
N PHE A 173 -4.63 5.11 0.40
CA PHE A 173 -4.67 5.71 1.73
C PHE A 173 -5.98 6.50 1.96
N ILE A 174 -6.39 7.34 1.01
CA ILE A 174 -7.63 8.13 1.12
C ILE A 174 -8.84 7.20 1.25
N THR A 175 -8.92 6.15 0.43
CA THR A 175 -9.99 5.15 0.54
C THR A 175 -10.01 4.51 1.93
N ALA A 176 -8.87 4.05 2.43
CA ALA A 176 -8.78 3.44 3.76
C ALA A 176 -9.15 4.44 4.87
N TYR A 177 -8.66 5.68 4.76
CA TYR A 177 -8.93 6.75 5.72
C TYR A 177 -10.42 7.08 5.81
N THR A 178 -11.07 7.31 4.68
CA THR A 178 -12.51 7.61 4.65
C THR A 178 -13.35 6.42 5.12
N LYS A 179 -13.00 5.18 4.76
CA LYS A 179 -13.67 3.96 5.24
C LYS A 179 -13.67 3.84 6.76
N VAL A 180 -12.50 3.94 7.42
CA VAL A 180 -12.42 3.79 8.89
C VAL A 180 -13.02 4.96 9.66
N HIS A 181 -13.34 6.06 8.97
CA HIS A 181 -14.04 7.22 9.51
C HIS A 181 -15.47 7.35 8.96
N HIS A 182 -16.02 6.27 8.36
CA HIS A 182 -17.41 6.14 7.87
C HIS A 182 -17.83 7.25 6.92
N HIS A 183 -16.90 7.75 6.09
CA HIS A 183 -17.11 8.86 5.15
C HIS A 183 -17.76 10.10 5.82
N SER A 184 -17.40 10.37 7.07
CA SER A 184 -17.88 11.55 7.77
C SER A 184 -17.47 12.85 7.05
N LYS A 185 -18.22 13.94 7.25
CA LYS A 185 -17.88 15.24 6.63
C LYS A 185 -16.45 15.67 6.96
N GLU A 186 -16.00 15.43 8.17
CA GLU A 186 -14.66 15.74 8.65
C GLU A 186 -13.61 14.92 7.92
N SER A 187 -13.84 13.60 7.74
CA SER A 187 -12.91 12.72 7.03
C SER A 187 -12.81 13.05 5.54
N VAL A 188 -13.92 13.39 4.90
CA VAL A 188 -13.95 13.85 3.50
C VAL A 188 -13.22 15.18 3.33
N ALA A 189 -13.43 16.12 4.26
CA ALA A 189 -12.68 17.39 4.25
C ALA A 189 -11.17 17.16 4.44
N GLN A 190 -10.77 16.24 5.32
CA GLN A 190 -9.38 15.88 5.54
C GLN A 190 -8.80 15.15 4.31
N ALA A 191 -9.54 14.27 3.67
CA ALA A 191 -9.14 13.61 2.41
C ALA A 191 -8.80 14.63 1.31
N ARG A 192 -9.60 15.71 1.19
CA ARG A 192 -9.28 16.84 0.28
C ARG A 192 -7.95 17.52 0.66
N ASN A 193 -7.67 17.67 1.96
CA ASN A 193 -6.40 18.26 2.40
C ASN A 193 -5.19 17.40 2.01
N TYR A 194 -5.30 16.06 2.05
CA TYR A 194 -4.22 15.17 1.59
C TYR A 194 -3.95 15.28 0.08
N LEU A 195 -4.92 15.74 -0.71
CA LEU A 195 -4.73 15.96 -2.15
C LEU A 195 -4.14 17.34 -2.50
N LYS A 196 -4.07 18.29 -1.57
CA LYS A 196 -3.49 19.63 -1.85
C LYS A 196 -2.04 19.55 -2.37
N PRO A 197 -1.12 18.77 -1.76
CA PRO A 197 0.22 18.65 -2.29
C PRO A 197 0.27 18.07 -3.71
N VAL A 198 -0.70 17.19 -4.07
CA VAL A 198 -0.83 16.66 -5.43
C VAL A 198 -1.22 17.78 -6.40
N GLN A 199 -2.16 18.64 -6.02
CA GLN A 199 -2.58 19.79 -6.85
C GLN A 199 -1.42 20.76 -7.09
N GLU A 200 -0.59 21.00 -6.09
CA GLU A 200 0.60 21.85 -6.21
C GLU A 200 1.59 21.28 -7.23
N GLN A 201 1.71 19.95 -7.32
CA GLN A 201 2.60 19.27 -8.27
C GLN A 201 2.16 19.39 -9.73
N PHE A 202 0.92 19.76 -10.04
CA PHE A 202 0.48 20.01 -11.41
C PHE A 202 1.24 21.15 -12.11
N TYR A 203 1.92 21.99 -11.35
CA TYR A 203 2.67 23.14 -11.86
C TYR A 203 4.19 22.93 -11.74
N ASP A 204 4.62 21.77 -11.22
CA ASP A 204 6.01 21.38 -11.07
C ASP A 204 6.24 20.02 -11.75
N GLY A 205 7.48 19.73 -12.14
CA GLY A 205 7.83 18.47 -12.81
C GLY A 205 7.19 18.34 -14.20
N CYS A 206 6.05 17.66 -14.29
CA CYS A 206 5.25 17.56 -15.52
C CYS A 206 3.95 18.33 -15.38
N ILE A 207 3.82 19.44 -16.10
CA ILE A 207 2.62 20.27 -16.07
C ILE A 207 1.39 19.47 -16.51
N GLY A 208 0.37 19.41 -15.65
CA GLY A 208 -0.90 18.73 -15.90
C GLY A 208 -0.84 17.19 -15.70
N SER A 209 0.21 16.69 -15.07
CA SER A 209 0.31 15.26 -14.71
C SER A 209 0.89 15.09 -13.29
N ILE A 210 1.06 13.85 -12.85
CA ILE A 210 1.60 13.50 -11.54
C ILE A 210 2.81 12.59 -11.75
N SER A 211 3.92 12.94 -11.10
CA SER A 211 5.15 12.14 -11.15
C SER A 211 4.95 10.77 -10.48
N GLU A 212 5.82 9.85 -10.82
CA GLU A 212 5.85 8.50 -10.26
C GLU A 212 6.15 8.52 -8.77
N ILE A 213 7.28 9.15 -8.42
CA ILE A 213 7.78 9.25 -7.06
C ILE A 213 8.21 10.68 -6.73
N PHE A 214 8.39 10.91 -5.45
CA PHE A 214 8.89 12.16 -4.88
C PHE A 214 9.95 11.83 -3.85
N ASP A 215 10.86 12.76 -3.58
CA ASP A 215 11.76 12.61 -2.44
C ASP A 215 10.92 12.47 -1.15
N GLY A 216 11.27 11.51 -0.30
CA GLY A 216 10.52 11.21 0.91
C GLY A 216 10.55 12.31 1.98
N ASP A 217 11.55 13.20 1.91
CA ASP A 217 11.69 14.38 2.76
C ASP A 217 11.44 15.67 1.99
N ALA A 218 10.96 16.69 2.71
CA ALA A 218 10.72 18.01 2.13
C ALA A 218 11.98 18.57 1.45
N PRO A 219 11.81 19.26 0.30
CA PRO A 219 10.56 19.77 -0.27
C PRO A 219 9.83 18.80 -1.19
N HIS A 220 10.10 17.51 -1.17
CA HIS A 220 9.45 16.45 -1.96
C HIS A 220 9.58 16.67 -3.48
N HIS A 221 10.81 16.85 -3.96
CA HIS A 221 11.06 17.02 -5.39
C HIS A 221 10.54 15.84 -6.21
N CYS A 222 9.94 16.16 -7.35
CA CYS A 222 9.51 15.19 -8.36
C CYS A 222 10.69 14.33 -8.84
N ARG A 223 10.49 13.01 -8.92
CA ARG A 223 11.46 12.02 -9.34
C ARG A 223 10.81 10.93 -10.20
N GLY A 224 11.64 10.03 -10.70
CA GLY A 224 11.18 8.90 -11.51
C GLY A 224 10.59 9.34 -12.85
N CYS A 225 9.56 8.65 -13.32
CA CYS A 225 8.80 9.04 -14.50
C CYS A 225 8.01 10.33 -14.21
N TYR A 226 8.14 11.33 -15.08
CA TYR A 226 7.52 12.64 -14.89
C TYR A 226 5.99 12.64 -15.04
N ALA A 227 5.42 11.63 -15.70
CA ALA A 227 3.99 11.47 -15.92
C ALA A 227 3.62 9.98 -15.75
N GLN A 228 3.07 9.62 -14.59
CA GLN A 228 2.80 8.22 -14.26
C GLN A 228 1.30 7.94 -14.23
N ALA A 229 0.88 6.98 -15.07
CA ALA A 229 -0.53 6.64 -15.26
C ALA A 229 -1.23 6.22 -13.97
N TRP A 230 -0.63 5.36 -13.15
CA TRP A 230 -1.25 4.91 -11.90
C TRP A 230 -1.35 6.02 -10.84
N SER A 231 -0.42 7.00 -10.83
CA SER A 231 -0.54 8.16 -9.94
C SER A 231 -1.76 9.01 -10.31
N VAL A 232 -1.97 9.26 -11.61
CA VAL A 232 -3.16 9.98 -12.10
C VAL A 232 -4.43 9.15 -11.86
N GLY A 233 -4.40 7.86 -12.20
CA GLY A 233 -5.56 6.97 -12.07
C GLY A 233 -6.05 6.85 -10.63
N GLU A 234 -5.16 6.66 -9.67
CA GLU A 234 -5.52 6.51 -8.26
C GLU A 234 -6.02 7.81 -7.63
N VAL A 235 -5.41 8.96 -7.98
CA VAL A 235 -5.93 10.27 -7.52
C VAL A 235 -7.33 10.52 -8.08
N LEU A 236 -7.55 10.23 -9.37
CA LEU A 236 -8.88 10.39 -9.99
C LEU A 236 -9.90 9.44 -9.35
N ARG A 237 -9.54 8.16 -9.16
CA ARG A 237 -10.41 7.15 -8.55
C ARG A 237 -10.83 7.57 -7.14
N CYS A 238 -9.88 7.86 -6.24
CA CYS A 238 -10.24 8.22 -4.87
C CYS A 238 -11.03 9.53 -4.79
N TYR A 239 -10.76 10.49 -5.68
CA TYR A 239 -11.54 11.71 -5.73
C TYR A 239 -13.00 11.45 -6.15
N THR A 240 -13.22 10.62 -7.15
CA THR A 240 -14.56 10.33 -7.67
C THR A 240 -15.35 9.34 -6.83
N GLU A 241 -14.69 8.42 -6.14
CA GLU A 241 -15.35 7.36 -5.37
C GLU A 241 -15.45 7.70 -3.87
N ASP A 242 -14.43 8.33 -3.28
CA ASP A 242 -14.32 8.52 -1.83
C ASP A 242 -14.59 9.95 -1.37
N ILE A 243 -14.51 10.94 -2.28
CA ILE A 243 -14.65 12.37 -1.93
C ILE A 243 -15.90 12.98 -2.54
N LEU A 244 -16.06 12.88 -3.86
CA LEU A 244 -17.12 13.58 -4.59
C LEU A 244 -18.54 13.18 -4.15
N PRO A 245 -18.86 11.88 -3.94
CA PRO A 245 -20.19 11.45 -3.54
C PRO A 245 -20.59 11.89 -2.13
N PHE A 246 -19.63 12.23 -1.29
CA PHE A 246 -19.83 12.58 0.13
C PHE A 246 -19.59 14.09 0.42
N SER A 247 -19.55 14.91 -0.60
CA SER A 247 -19.18 16.33 -0.53
C SER A 247 -20.39 17.25 -0.37
#